data_1f9c975f4fe08093fb04e2eb4c86f5b6
#
_entry.id   1f9c975f4fe08093fb04e2eb4c86f5b6
#
_cell.length_a   1.000
_cell.length_b   1.000
_cell.length_c   1.000
_cell.angle_alpha   90.00
_cell.angle_beta   90.00
_cell.angle_gamma   90.00
#
_symmetry.space_group_name_H-M   'P 1'
#
loop_
_entity.id
_entity.type
_entity.pdbx_description
1 polymer ?
#
loop_
_entity_poly.entity_id
_entity_poly.type
_entity_poly.pdbx_seq_one_letter_code
_entity_poly.pdbx_strand_id
1 'polypeptide(L)'
;PEHISAYSLIIEKGTPFYDLYKFDAVKQRAGMVTDALPTEDEVYEMTKLTEEMLKENGYVHYEVSNFAQPGYACRHNIGYWTRVNYLGMGLGASSLMENIRYTNTSDLYTYLEQVDVIREGIWENKHDDGTVEQLPATNLHASAESVGKYAQMEEFMYLGLRMIDGVSRDDFMHSFGMPIEAVYQKVLNHLQEEELLERRAGRIYL
;
A
#
# COMPACT_ATOMS: atom_id res chain seq x y z
N PRO A 1 -22.28 -7.67 -8.25
CA PRO A 1 -21.48 -7.71 -7.00
C PRO A 1 -21.55 -6.37 -6.29
N GLU A 2 -21.33 -6.36 -4.99
CA GLU A 2 -21.34 -5.15 -4.16
C GLU A 2 -19.99 -4.42 -4.18
N HIS A 3 -18.91 -5.09 -4.61
CA HIS A 3 -17.56 -4.59 -4.65
C HIS A 3 -16.85 -5.04 -5.93
N ILE A 4 -16.09 -4.15 -6.54
CA ILE A 4 -15.31 -4.39 -7.76
C ILE A 4 -13.90 -3.85 -7.55
N SER A 5 -12.90 -4.66 -7.90
CA SER A 5 -11.50 -4.26 -7.99
C SER A 5 -11.10 -4.18 -9.46
N ALA A 6 -10.64 -3.03 -9.91
CA ALA A 6 -10.19 -2.78 -11.28
C ALA A 6 -8.75 -2.28 -11.27
N TYR A 7 -7.84 -3.12 -11.73
CA TYR A 7 -6.40 -2.83 -11.75
C TYR A 7 -5.87 -2.73 -13.17
N SER A 8 -4.95 -1.81 -13.39
CA SER A 8 -4.09 -1.85 -14.57
C SER A 8 -3.18 -3.07 -14.49
N LEU A 9 -2.95 -3.73 -15.63
CA LEU A 9 -2.08 -4.90 -15.69
C LEU A 9 -0.62 -4.50 -15.43
N ILE A 10 -0.01 -5.11 -14.42
CA ILE A 10 1.40 -4.97 -14.12
C ILE A 10 2.12 -6.25 -14.54
N ILE A 11 3.16 -6.12 -15.35
CA ILE A 11 4.01 -7.24 -15.77
C ILE A 11 5.10 -7.46 -14.73
N GLU A 12 4.90 -8.45 -13.86
CA GLU A 12 5.78 -8.74 -12.73
C GLU A 12 6.79 -9.84 -13.06
N LYS A 13 8.05 -9.63 -12.65
CA LYS A 13 9.13 -10.60 -12.78
C LYS A 13 8.80 -11.91 -12.05
N GLY A 14 9.07 -13.04 -12.68
CA GLY A 14 8.77 -14.37 -12.13
C GLY A 14 7.38 -14.89 -12.51
N THR A 15 6.63 -14.17 -13.34
CA THR A 15 5.35 -14.62 -13.87
C THR A 15 5.46 -15.06 -15.34
N PRO A 16 4.56 -15.93 -15.86
CA PRO A 16 4.52 -16.26 -17.28
C PRO A 16 4.34 -15.04 -18.19
N PHE A 17 3.59 -14.02 -17.76
CA PHE A 17 3.42 -12.79 -18.50
C PHE A 17 4.72 -11.99 -18.61
N TYR A 18 5.56 -12.02 -17.59
CA TYR A 18 6.88 -11.40 -17.70
C TYR A 18 7.72 -12.03 -18.80
N ASP A 19 7.75 -13.35 -18.90
CA ASP A 19 8.50 -14.04 -19.93
C ASP A 19 8.02 -13.69 -21.35
N LEU A 20 6.71 -13.49 -21.52
CA LEU A 20 6.10 -13.13 -22.80
C LEU A 20 6.27 -11.64 -23.13
N TYR A 21 6.06 -10.74 -22.18
CA TYR A 21 5.86 -9.30 -22.44
C TYR A 21 6.91 -8.37 -21.83
N LYS A 22 8.00 -8.88 -21.24
CA LYS A 22 9.03 -8.04 -20.58
C LYS A 22 9.63 -6.95 -21.48
N PHE A 23 9.79 -7.23 -22.77
CA PHE A 23 10.33 -6.25 -23.72
C PHE A 23 9.28 -5.19 -24.08
N ASP A 24 8.02 -5.58 -24.21
CA ASP A 24 6.91 -4.65 -24.44
C ASP A 24 6.66 -3.79 -23.20
N ALA A 25 6.74 -4.34 -22.00
CA ALA A 25 6.65 -3.59 -20.76
C ALA A 25 7.76 -2.54 -20.59
N VAL A 26 8.99 -2.84 -21.06
CA VAL A 26 10.09 -1.86 -21.10
C VAL A 26 9.80 -0.75 -22.09
N LYS A 27 9.31 -1.08 -23.28
CA LYS A 27 8.95 -0.10 -24.32
C LYS A 27 7.80 0.80 -23.85
N GLN A 28 6.74 0.19 -23.27
CA GLN A 28 5.59 0.92 -22.71
C GLN A 28 6.04 1.97 -21.69
N ARG A 29 6.88 1.59 -20.71
CA ARG A 29 7.45 2.53 -19.72
C ARG A 29 8.32 3.62 -20.32
N ALA A 30 8.87 3.39 -21.51
CA ALA A 30 9.62 4.40 -22.28
C ALA A 30 8.73 5.24 -23.19
N GLY A 31 7.39 5.16 -23.05
CA GLY A 31 6.41 5.87 -23.87
C GLY A 31 6.33 5.37 -25.32
N MET A 32 6.83 4.15 -25.59
CA MET A 32 6.82 3.57 -26.95
C MET A 32 5.57 2.72 -27.15
N VAL A 33 4.98 2.84 -28.33
CA VAL A 33 3.85 1.97 -28.74
C VAL A 33 4.33 0.53 -28.90
N THR A 34 3.51 -0.43 -28.44
CA THR A 34 3.72 -1.87 -28.63
C THR A 34 2.43 -2.50 -29.14
N ASP A 35 2.55 -3.63 -29.84
CA ASP A 35 1.36 -4.37 -30.33
C ASP A 35 0.66 -5.18 -29.22
N ALA A 36 1.35 -5.40 -28.08
CA ALA A 36 0.90 -6.32 -27.04
C ALA A 36 0.33 -5.62 -25.79
N LEU A 37 0.81 -4.42 -25.50
CA LEU A 37 0.42 -3.66 -24.30
C LEU A 37 -0.10 -2.28 -24.70
N PRO A 38 -1.17 -1.78 -24.04
CA PRO A 38 -1.67 -0.44 -24.30
C PRO A 38 -0.62 0.63 -23.92
N THR A 39 -0.71 1.79 -24.55
CA THR A 39 0.06 2.97 -24.14
C THR A 39 -0.43 3.52 -22.79
N GLU A 40 0.35 4.38 -22.17
CA GLU A 40 -0.06 5.06 -20.92
C GLU A 40 -1.34 5.88 -21.12
N ASP A 41 -1.48 6.56 -22.26
CA ASP A 41 -2.69 7.32 -22.59
C ASP A 41 -3.91 6.39 -22.72
N GLU A 42 -3.77 5.23 -23.38
CA GLU A 42 -4.86 4.25 -23.49
C GLU A 42 -5.22 3.65 -22.11
N VAL A 43 -4.22 3.39 -21.23
CA VAL A 43 -4.47 2.96 -19.85
C VAL A 43 -5.24 4.04 -19.08
N TYR A 44 -4.88 5.30 -19.25
CA TYR A 44 -5.57 6.43 -18.63
C TYR A 44 -7.04 6.54 -19.10
N GLU A 45 -7.27 6.45 -20.41
CA GLU A 45 -8.63 6.47 -20.97
C GLU A 45 -9.47 5.27 -20.49
N MET A 46 -8.88 4.06 -20.41
CA MET A 46 -9.55 2.88 -19.86
C MET A 46 -9.90 3.07 -18.38
N THR A 47 -9.02 3.70 -17.59
CA THR A 47 -9.27 3.99 -16.18
C THR A 47 -10.43 4.96 -16.03
N LYS A 48 -10.44 6.07 -16.79
CA LYS A 48 -11.54 7.05 -16.79
C LYS A 48 -12.87 6.41 -17.17
N LEU A 49 -12.88 5.65 -18.25
CA LEU A 49 -14.09 4.95 -18.68
C LEU A 49 -14.61 3.98 -17.60
N THR A 50 -13.70 3.27 -16.91
CA THR A 50 -14.05 2.38 -15.80
C THR A 50 -14.69 3.16 -14.65
N GLU A 51 -14.12 4.28 -14.26
CA GLU A 51 -14.67 5.15 -13.20
C GLU A 51 -16.07 5.66 -13.56
N GLU A 52 -16.25 6.17 -14.77
CA GLU A 52 -17.53 6.68 -15.26
C GLU A 52 -18.59 5.58 -15.27
N MET A 53 -18.29 4.43 -15.88
CA MET A 53 -19.21 3.29 -15.95
C MET A 53 -19.62 2.78 -14.57
N LEU A 54 -18.67 2.66 -13.64
CA LEU A 54 -18.95 2.17 -12.29
C LEU A 54 -19.78 3.19 -11.50
N LYS A 55 -19.46 4.47 -11.63
CA LYS A 55 -20.23 5.56 -11.00
C LYS A 55 -21.67 5.61 -11.50
N GLU A 56 -21.90 5.48 -12.81
CA GLU A 56 -23.25 5.42 -13.41
C GLU A 56 -24.07 4.22 -12.92
N ASN A 57 -23.37 3.14 -12.51
CA ASN A 57 -23.99 1.93 -11.97
C ASN A 57 -24.04 1.90 -10.42
N GLY A 58 -23.85 3.05 -9.77
CA GLY A 58 -24.03 3.22 -8.31
C GLY A 58 -22.86 2.76 -7.45
N TYR A 59 -21.67 2.57 -8.03
CA TYR A 59 -20.45 2.32 -7.27
C TYR A 59 -19.76 3.61 -6.92
N VAL A 60 -19.19 3.64 -5.73
CA VAL A 60 -18.35 4.72 -5.22
C VAL A 60 -16.89 4.28 -5.33
N HIS A 61 -16.07 5.08 -6.01
CA HIS A 61 -14.62 4.94 -6.00
C HIS A 61 -14.11 5.35 -4.62
N TYR A 62 -13.54 4.44 -3.81
CA TYR A 62 -13.15 4.77 -2.44
C TYR A 62 -11.63 4.73 -2.22
N GLU A 63 -10.88 4.04 -3.09
CA GLU A 63 -9.42 4.05 -3.14
C GLU A 63 -8.96 3.71 -4.57
N VAL A 64 -7.69 3.88 -4.87
CA VAL A 64 -7.08 3.89 -6.22
C VAL A 64 -7.62 2.85 -7.21
N SER A 65 -7.92 1.63 -6.75
CA SER A 65 -8.30 0.53 -7.64
C SER A 65 -9.60 -0.17 -7.24
N ASN A 66 -10.29 0.33 -6.22
CA ASN A 66 -11.46 -0.35 -5.68
C ASN A 66 -12.71 0.53 -5.63
N PHE A 67 -13.80 -0.08 -6.03
CA PHE A 67 -15.12 0.52 -6.14
C PHE A 67 -16.13 -0.32 -5.37
N ALA A 68 -17.06 0.31 -4.68
CA ALA A 68 -18.07 -0.40 -3.90
C ALA A 68 -19.42 0.32 -3.93
N GLN A 69 -20.50 -0.43 -3.82
CA GLN A 69 -21.79 0.15 -3.50
C GLN A 69 -21.74 0.79 -2.09
N PRO A 70 -22.57 1.81 -1.81
CA PRO A 70 -22.59 2.44 -0.49
C PRO A 70 -22.72 1.42 0.65
N GLY A 71 -21.77 1.47 1.60
CA GLY A 71 -21.70 0.54 2.73
C GLY A 71 -20.91 -0.76 2.49
N TYR A 72 -20.41 -1.01 1.27
CA TYR A 72 -19.67 -2.22 0.91
C TYR A 72 -18.17 -2.00 0.63
N ALA A 73 -17.64 -0.82 0.94
CA ALA A 73 -16.20 -0.58 0.87
C ALA A 73 -15.43 -1.60 1.75
N CYS A 74 -14.36 -2.17 1.21
CA CYS A 74 -13.61 -3.21 1.90
C CYS A 74 -12.84 -2.64 3.09
N ARG A 75 -13.33 -2.90 4.29
CA ARG A 75 -12.71 -2.44 5.56
C ARG A 75 -11.28 -2.94 5.73
N HIS A 76 -10.95 -4.11 5.20
CA HIS A 76 -9.61 -4.66 5.24
C HIS A 76 -8.64 -3.83 4.40
N ASN A 77 -9.01 -3.46 3.16
CA ASN A 77 -8.21 -2.60 2.30
C ASN A 77 -8.02 -1.21 2.93
N ILE A 78 -9.12 -0.61 3.41
CA ILE A 78 -9.06 0.67 4.12
C ILE A 78 -8.12 0.59 5.32
N GLY A 79 -8.14 -0.51 6.07
CA GLY A 79 -7.24 -0.75 7.20
C GLY A 79 -5.75 -0.69 6.82
N TYR A 80 -5.37 -1.23 5.65
CA TYR A 80 -4.01 -1.09 5.15
C TYR A 80 -3.65 0.36 4.84
N TRP A 81 -4.54 1.07 4.14
CA TRP A 81 -4.30 2.47 3.76
C TRP A 81 -4.30 3.44 4.94
N THR A 82 -4.95 3.09 6.03
CA THR A 82 -5.00 3.89 7.26
C THR A 82 -4.07 3.36 8.37
N ARG A 83 -3.21 2.40 8.06
CA ARG A 83 -2.24 1.80 8.99
C ARG A 83 -2.85 1.21 10.27
N VAL A 84 -4.05 0.64 10.17
CA VAL A 84 -4.64 -0.12 11.27
C VAL A 84 -3.83 -1.39 11.52
N ASN A 85 -3.62 -1.78 12.78
CA ASN A 85 -2.99 -3.05 13.12
C ASN A 85 -3.71 -4.22 12.44
N TYR A 86 -2.96 -5.13 11.85
CA TYR A 86 -3.46 -6.35 11.24
C TYR A 86 -2.54 -7.54 11.50
N LEU A 87 -3.14 -8.71 11.61
CA LEU A 87 -2.44 -9.97 11.81
C LEU A 87 -2.57 -10.83 10.54
N GLY A 88 -1.44 -11.12 9.91
CA GLY A 88 -1.35 -12.03 8.78
C GLY A 88 -1.28 -13.49 9.23
N MET A 89 -2.14 -14.32 8.66
CA MET A 89 -2.18 -15.77 8.94
C MET A 89 -1.80 -16.55 7.68
N GLY A 90 -0.98 -17.56 7.85
CA GLY A 90 -0.54 -18.43 6.76
C GLY A 90 0.89 -18.16 6.29
N LEU A 91 1.30 -18.91 5.26
CA LEU A 91 2.62 -18.83 4.63
C LEU A 91 2.88 -17.46 4.04
N GLY A 92 4.04 -16.87 4.36
CA GLY A 92 4.48 -15.60 3.82
C GLY A 92 3.58 -14.40 4.17
N ALA A 93 2.59 -14.59 5.05
CA ALA A 93 1.67 -13.54 5.44
C ALA A 93 2.39 -12.48 6.29
N SER A 94 2.12 -11.20 5.98
CA SER A 94 2.66 -10.07 6.74
C SER A 94 1.67 -9.58 7.78
N SER A 95 2.19 -9.04 8.88
CA SER A 95 1.43 -8.40 9.96
C SER A 95 2.01 -7.01 10.24
N LEU A 96 1.19 -6.12 10.76
CA LEU A 96 1.62 -4.86 11.38
C LEU A 96 0.92 -4.75 12.75
N MET A 97 1.69 -4.89 13.82
CA MET A 97 1.18 -4.82 15.18
C MET A 97 2.03 -3.83 15.99
N GLU A 98 1.40 -2.78 16.50
CA GLU A 98 2.08 -1.76 17.33
C GLU A 98 3.35 -1.18 16.68
N ASN A 99 3.28 -0.94 15.37
CA ASN A 99 4.39 -0.47 14.55
C ASN A 99 5.56 -1.46 14.41
N ILE A 100 5.36 -2.73 14.68
CA ILE A 100 6.30 -3.78 14.30
C ILE A 100 5.69 -4.55 13.12
N ARG A 101 6.44 -4.68 12.04
CA ARG A 101 6.08 -5.47 10.88
C ARG A 101 6.71 -6.83 10.97
N TYR A 102 5.91 -7.87 10.81
CA TYR A 102 6.34 -9.26 10.79
C TYR A 102 6.02 -9.88 9.43
N THR A 103 6.82 -10.87 9.03
CA THR A 103 6.48 -11.74 7.90
C THR A 103 6.66 -13.19 8.33
N ASN A 104 5.64 -14.00 8.14
CA ASN A 104 5.72 -15.44 8.40
C ASN A 104 6.65 -16.11 7.39
N THR A 105 7.20 -17.26 7.76
CA THR A 105 7.98 -18.07 6.82
C THR A 105 7.17 -18.40 5.56
N SER A 106 7.82 -18.34 4.40
CA SER A 106 7.26 -18.79 3.12
C SER A 106 7.56 -20.27 2.82
N ASP A 107 8.38 -20.92 3.65
CA ASP A 107 8.66 -22.34 3.53
C ASP A 107 7.55 -23.18 4.18
N LEU A 108 6.90 -24.00 3.37
CA LEU A 108 5.76 -24.81 3.79
C LEU A 108 6.13 -25.81 4.90
N TYR A 109 7.29 -26.44 4.81
CA TYR A 109 7.68 -27.47 5.78
C TYR A 109 7.97 -26.81 7.14
N THR A 110 8.74 -25.74 7.14
CA THR A 110 9.01 -24.94 8.35
C THR A 110 7.71 -24.44 8.98
N TYR A 111 6.78 -23.97 8.17
CA TYR A 111 5.48 -23.49 8.67
C TYR A 111 4.69 -24.60 9.34
N LEU A 112 4.57 -25.78 8.69
CA LEU A 112 3.82 -26.91 9.22
C LEU A 112 4.45 -27.50 10.49
N GLU A 113 5.78 -27.52 10.60
CA GLU A 113 6.47 -27.99 11.80
C GLU A 113 6.30 -27.04 13.01
N GLN A 114 6.10 -25.77 12.77
CA GLN A 114 6.11 -24.74 13.81
C GLN A 114 4.71 -24.24 14.19
N VAL A 115 3.70 -24.39 13.31
CA VAL A 115 2.37 -23.85 13.55
C VAL A 115 1.66 -24.51 14.74
N ASP A 116 1.92 -25.78 14.99
CA ASP A 116 1.31 -26.52 16.10
C ASP A 116 1.91 -26.15 17.48
N VAL A 117 3.11 -25.58 17.48
CA VAL A 117 3.81 -25.14 18.70
C VAL A 117 4.40 -23.75 18.49
N ILE A 118 3.52 -22.75 18.47
CA ILE A 118 3.95 -21.34 18.39
C ILE A 118 4.67 -20.98 19.68
N ARG A 119 5.88 -20.49 19.58
CA ARG A 119 6.72 -20.02 20.70
C ARG A 119 7.06 -18.56 20.51
N GLU A 120 6.88 -17.80 21.57
CA GLU A 120 7.41 -16.45 21.64
C GLU A 120 8.94 -16.48 21.68
N GLY A 121 9.56 -15.50 21.05
CA GLY A 121 11.01 -15.34 20.97
C GLY A 121 11.37 -13.89 20.73
N ILE A 122 12.63 -13.66 20.43
CA ILE A 122 13.16 -12.34 20.12
C ILE A 122 13.80 -12.41 18.74
N TRP A 123 13.43 -11.45 17.89
CA TRP A 123 14.10 -11.19 16.63
C TRP A 123 15.17 -10.11 16.84
N GLU A 124 16.38 -10.37 16.39
CA GLU A 124 17.46 -9.38 16.40
C GLU A 124 17.57 -8.70 15.04
N ASN A 125 17.15 -7.45 14.98
CA ASN A 125 17.34 -6.60 13.81
C ASN A 125 18.67 -5.87 13.94
N LYS A 126 19.60 -6.11 13.00
CA LYS A 126 20.91 -5.46 12.97
C LYS A 126 20.88 -4.31 11.97
N HIS A 127 21.13 -3.12 12.44
CA HIS A 127 21.22 -1.91 11.63
C HIS A 127 22.62 -1.70 11.05
N ASP A 128 22.72 -0.95 9.95
CA ASP A 128 24.00 -0.67 9.27
C ASP A 128 25.00 0.10 10.15
N ASP A 129 24.51 0.84 11.14
CA ASP A 129 25.33 1.55 12.13
C ASP A 129 25.89 0.64 13.24
N GLY A 130 25.61 -0.65 13.19
CA GLY A 130 26.04 -1.67 14.15
C GLY A 130 25.16 -1.79 15.39
N THR A 131 24.08 -1.03 15.50
CA THR A 131 23.12 -1.20 16.59
C THR A 131 22.27 -2.45 16.37
N VAL A 132 21.83 -3.08 17.45
CA VAL A 132 20.95 -4.26 17.43
C VAL A 132 19.67 -3.91 18.17
N GLU A 133 18.56 -4.00 17.47
CA GLU A 133 17.22 -3.85 18.03
C GLU A 133 16.63 -5.23 18.32
N GLN A 134 16.10 -5.42 19.53
CA GLN A 134 15.43 -6.66 19.91
C GLN A 134 13.91 -6.48 19.82
N LEU A 135 13.27 -7.25 18.95
CA LEU A 135 11.83 -7.18 18.70
C LEU A 135 11.15 -8.47 19.20
N PRO A 136 9.99 -8.38 19.86
CA PRO A 136 9.20 -9.56 20.14
C PRO A 136 8.78 -10.22 18.82
N ALA A 137 8.88 -11.52 18.75
CA ALA A 137 8.55 -12.30 17.55
C ALA A 137 8.12 -13.70 17.95
N THR A 138 7.77 -14.52 16.97
CA THR A 138 7.50 -15.94 17.17
C THR A 138 8.38 -16.78 16.24
N ASN A 139 8.44 -18.07 16.49
CA ASN A 139 9.15 -19.02 15.63
C ASN A 139 8.56 -19.15 14.21
N LEU A 140 7.35 -18.62 13.96
CA LEU A 140 6.75 -18.55 12.61
C LEU A 140 7.31 -17.41 11.76
N HIS A 141 7.88 -16.37 12.37
CA HIS A 141 8.35 -15.18 11.67
C HIS A 141 9.69 -15.43 10.98
N ALA A 142 9.76 -15.15 9.69
CA ALA A 142 10.99 -15.10 8.90
C ALA A 142 11.67 -13.74 8.96
N SER A 143 10.91 -12.69 9.34
CA SER A 143 11.45 -11.35 9.58
C SER A 143 10.59 -10.60 10.59
N ALA A 144 11.21 -9.65 11.28
CA ALA A 144 10.56 -8.63 12.09
C ALA A 144 11.34 -7.32 11.95
N GLU A 145 10.64 -6.20 11.82
CA GLU A 145 11.24 -4.86 11.77
C GLU A 145 10.38 -3.87 12.53
N SER A 146 10.98 -2.90 13.20
CA SER A 146 10.23 -1.79 13.76
C SER A 146 10.07 -0.67 12.73
N VAL A 147 8.86 -0.13 12.66
CA VAL A 147 8.56 1.03 11.81
C VAL A 147 8.79 2.29 12.64
N GLY A 148 9.94 2.91 12.49
CA GLY A 148 10.31 4.13 13.22
C GLY A 148 9.36 5.31 12.90
N LYS A 149 9.31 6.30 13.79
CA LYS A 149 8.35 7.41 13.70
C LYS A 149 8.32 8.13 12.34
N TYR A 150 9.48 8.34 11.72
CA TYR A 150 9.53 8.98 10.39
C TYR A 150 8.95 8.09 9.30
N ALA A 151 9.29 6.80 9.30
CA ALA A 151 8.70 5.83 8.38
C ALA A 151 7.18 5.71 8.56
N GLN A 152 6.68 5.78 9.81
CA GLN A 152 5.24 5.84 10.08
C GLN A 152 4.57 7.08 9.46
N MET A 153 5.23 8.24 9.51
CA MET A 153 4.73 9.46 8.88
C MET A 153 4.71 9.33 7.35
N GLU A 154 5.77 8.77 6.77
CA GLU A 154 5.84 8.50 5.33
C GLU A 154 4.72 7.54 4.89
N GLU A 155 4.55 6.43 5.61
CA GLU A 155 3.47 5.47 5.35
C GLU A 155 2.10 6.12 5.50
N PHE A 156 1.87 6.94 6.52
CA PHE A 156 0.62 7.68 6.69
C PHE A 156 0.28 8.51 5.45
N MET A 157 1.29 9.16 4.88
CA MET A 157 1.10 9.99 3.68
C MET A 157 0.88 9.12 2.44
N TYR A 158 1.83 8.27 2.06
CA TYR A 158 1.72 7.57 0.78
C TYR A 158 0.65 6.48 0.74
N LEU A 159 0.33 5.86 1.88
CA LEU A 159 -0.80 4.92 1.97
C LEU A 159 -2.13 5.68 2.02
N GLY A 160 -2.22 6.70 2.86
CA GLY A 160 -3.45 7.48 3.02
C GLY A 160 -3.86 8.24 1.76
N LEU A 161 -2.90 8.72 0.97
CA LEU A 161 -3.17 9.35 -0.33
C LEU A 161 -3.69 8.39 -1.42
N ARG A 162 -3.69 7.08 -1.18
CA ARG A 162 -4.40 6.11 -2.03
C ARG A 162 -5.91 6.17 -1.84
N MET A 163 -6.38 6.69 -0.71
CA MET A 163 -7.81 6.91 -0.46
C MET A 163 -8.31 8.13 -1.23
N ILE A 164 -9.46 8.02 -1.88
CA ILE A 164 -10.10 9.14 -2.58
C ILE A 164 -10.43 10.29 -1.61
N ASP A 165 -10.69 9.95 -0.35
CA ASP A 165 -10.87 10.95 0.72
C ASP A 165 -9.56 11.64 1.15
N GLY A 166 -8.42 11.20 0.62
CA GLY A 166 -7.10 11.73 0.96
C GLY A 166 -6.73 11.55 2.44
N VAL A 167 -5.75 12.32 2.93
CA VAL A 167 -5.27 12.26 4.31
C VAL A 167 -5.79 13.42 5.16
N SER A 168 -6.16 13.12 6.40
CA SER A 168 -6.61 14.09 7.37
C SER A 168 -5.42 14.74 8.09
N ARG A 169 -5.41 16.07 8.14
CA ARG A 169 -4.40 16.86 8.89
C ARG A 169 -4.55 16.68 10.39
N ASP A 170 -5.80 16.54 10.86
CA ASP A 170 -6.10 16.34 12.28
C ASP A 170 -5.67 14.94 12.75
N ASP A 171 -5.88 13.90 11.90
CA ASP A 171 -5.43 12.54 12.22
C ASP A 171 -3.90 12.45 12.27
N PHE A 172 -3.20 13.15 11.36
CA PHE A 172 -1.75 13.23 11.41
C PHE A 172 -1.26 13.93 12.68
N MET A 173 -1.86 15.09 13.02
CA MET A 173 -1.55 15.80 14.25
C MET A 173 -1.78 14.92 15.47
N HIS A 174 -2.91 14.20 15.52
CA HIS A 174 -3.23 13.29 16.61
C HIS A 174 -2.21 12.14 16.73
N SER A 175 -1.83 11.55 15.60
CA SER A 175 -0.91 10.40 15.56
C SER A 175 0.52 10.76 15.90
N PHE A 176 1.00 11.93 15.47
CA PHE A 176 2.42 12.28 15.53
C PHE A 176 2.75 13.49 16.42
N GLY A 177 1.75 14.22 16.92
CA GLY A 177 1.92 15.38 17.79
C GLY A 177 2.46 16.63 17.09
N MET A 178 2.43 16.66 15.74
CA MET A 178 2.88 17.80 14.92
C MET A 178 2.08 17.89 13.62
N PRO A 179 1.91 19.10 13.04
CA PRO A 179 1.18 19.24 11.79
C PRO A 179 1.97 18.64 10.61
N ILE A 180 1.26 18.18 9.57
CA ILE A 180 1.86 17.65 8.34
C ILE A 180 2.87 18.63 7.74
N GLU A 181 2.55 19.93 7.77
CA GLU A 181 3.39 20.99 7.23
C GLU A 181 4.76 21.10 7.94
N ALA A 182 4.86 20.73 9.21
CA ALA A 182 6.15 20.74 9.92
C ALA A 182 7.16 19.76 9.30
N VAL A 183 6.68 18.73 8.62
CA VAL A 183 7.52 17.68 8.01
C VAL A 183 7.57 17.86 6.49
N TYR A 184 6.42 18.08 5.83
CA TYR A 184 6.27 17.95 4.38
C TYR A 184 5.98 19.27 3.64
N GLN A 185 6.11 20.45 4.30
CA GLN A 185 5.75 21.74 3.71
C GLN A 185 6.30 21.96 2.30
N LYS A 186 7.59 21.65 2.09
CA LYS A 186 8.26 21.88 0.80
C LYS A 186 7.66 20.98 -0.30
N VAL A 187 7.47 19.70 0.01
CA VAL A 187 6.90 18.73 -0.94
C VAL A 187 5.46 19.07 -1.26
N LEU A 188 4.67 19.40 -0.23
CA LEU A 188 3.26 19.77 -0.39
C LEU A 188 3.08 21.07 -1.22
N ASN A 189 3.96 22.05 -1.06
CA ASN A 189 3.92 23.26 -1.86
C ASN A 189 4.28 22.98 -3.32
N HIS A 190 5.33 22.21 -3.54
CA HIS A 190 5.74 21.82 -4.89
C HIS A 190 4.63 21.04 -5.63
N LEU A 191 4.04 20.03 -5.00
CA LEU A 191 2.93 19.28 -5.60
C LEU A 191 1.70 20.14 -5.86
N GLN A 192 1.44 21.15 -5.02
CA GLN A 192 0.33 22.08 -5.24
C GLN A 192 0.62 23.05 -6.39
N GLU A 193 1.87 23.51 -6.56
CA GLU A 193 2.31 24.34 -7.70
C GLU A 193 2.21 23.59 -9.02
N GLU A 194 2.46 22.28 -9.01
CA GLU A 194 2.32 21.38 -10.17
C GLU A 194 0.87 20.89 -10.40
N GLU A 195 -0.10 21.39 -9.61
CA GLU A 195 -1.52 21.00 -9.67
C GLU A 195 -1.76 19.49 -9.42
N LEU A 196 -0.82 18.82 -8.73
CA LEU A 196 -0.90 17.40 -8.37
C LEU A 196 -1.49 17.17 -6.98
N LEU A 197 -1.80 18.24 -6.23
CA LEU A 197 -2.30 18.14 -4.86
C LEU A 197 -3.31 19.25 -4.55
N GLU A 198 -4.41 18.85 -3.94
CA GLU A 198 -5.44 19.76 -3.44
C GLU A 198 -5.53 19.74 -1.92
N ARG A 199 -5.73 20.91 -1.31
CA ARG A 199 -5.99 21.08 0.13
C ARG A 199 -7.36 21.68 0.32
N ARG A 200 -8.28 20.92 0.90
CA ARG A 200 -9.62 21.41 1.24
C ARG A 200 -10.16 20.72 2.49
N ALA A 201 -11.03 21.42 3.24
CA ALA A 201 -11.74 20.89 4.41
C ALA A 201 -10.85 20.13 5.43
N GLY A 202 -9.59 20.60 5.64
CA GLY A 202 -8.66 19.98 6.58
C GLY A 202 -8.01 18.67 6.08
N ARG A 203 -8.17 18.34 4.80
CA ARG A 203 -7.59 17.13 4.18
C ARG A 203 -6.68 17.50 3.00
N ILE A 204 -5.84 16.57 2.60
CA ILE A 204 -4.91 16.63 1.47
C ILE A 204 -5.26 15.49 0.52
N TYR A 205 -5.43 15.82 -0.77
CA TYR A 205 -5.81 14.89 -1.85
C TYR A 205 -4.76 14.92 -2.96
N LEU A 206 -4.64 13.84 -3.73
CA LEU A 206 -3.98 13.81 -5.03
C LEU A 206 -4.98 14.05 -6.15
#